data_e4e0e03a0a48c525f95e28519b10e558
#
_entry.id   e4e0e03a0a48c525f95e28519b10e558
#
_cell.length_a   1.000
_cell.length_b   1.000
_cell.length_c   1.000
_cell.angle_alpha   90.00
_cell.angle_beta   90.00
_cell.angle_gamma   90.00
#
_symmetry.space_group_name_H-M   'P 1'
#
loop_
_entity.id
_entity.type
_entity.pdbx_description
1 polymer ?
#
loop_
_entity_poly.entity_id
_entity_poly.type
_entity_poly.pdbx_seq_one_letter_code
_entity_poly.pdbx_strand_id
1 'polypeptide(L)'
;MMINMKKVSLAVKLALLVSVIAVGITTVAVIVSYRSHCTAEDRYYKEMVSRIANTAASQLEKDRVELLVEAASDEKLQQLSLKGDGAAVENWLMGKGLYDDYKAIRDQLESIRAGMEIKDIYLQTQIDQTSIAIVDPVESVSSFGYPTENEPEFAQYNSNIRIPATVSDGEYGWLCSGYEVFYNE
;
A
#
# COMPACT_ATOMS: atom_id res chain seq x y z
N MET A 1 36.37 39.07 6.17
CA MET A 1 36.61 40.32 5.38
C MET A 1 35.35 41.19 5.53
N MET A 2 35.38 42.16 6.46
CA MET A 2 34.23 43.07 6.67
C MET A 2 34.32 44.20 5.61
N ILE A 3 33.40 44.20 4.66
CA ILE A 3 33.28 45.25 3.66
C ILE A 3 32.87 46.55 4.38
N ASN A 4 33.73 47.58 4.30
CA ASN A 4 33.47 48.87 4.95
C ASN A 4 32.37 49.63 4.20
N MET A 5 31.12 49.45 4.59
CA MET A 5 29.90 49.97 3.96
C MET A 5 29.83 51.52 3.91
N LYS A 6 30.70 52.27 4.60
CA LYS A 6 30.65 53.72 4.63
C LYS A 6 31.14 54.39 3.32
N LYS A 7 31.88 53.66 2.45
CA LYS A 7 32.40 54.19 1.17
C LYS A 7 31.63 53.76 -0.07
N VAL A 8 30.52 52.97 0.10
CA VAL A 8 29.74 52.46 -1.03
C VAL A 8 28.67 53.49 -1.42
N SER A 9 28.51 53.74 -2.72
CA SER A 9 27.50 54.68 -3.22
C SER A 9 26.06 54.23 -2.85
N LEU A 10 25.17 55.21 -2.73
CA LEU A 10 23.74 54.93 -2.39
C LEU A 10 23.10 53.97 -3.40
N ALA A 11 23.40 54.10 -4.67
CA ALA A 11 22.91 53.26 -5.74
C ALA A 11 23.28 51.77 -5.54
N VAL A 12 24.54 51.51 -5.14
CA VAL A 12 25.01 50.16 -4.86
C VAL A 12 24.34 49.55 -3.62
N LYS A 13 24.13 50.38 -2.59
CA LYS A 13 23.38 49.90 -1.38
C LYS A 13 21.95 49.55 -1.72
N LEU A 14 21.27 50.34 -2.54
CA LEU A 14 19.91 50.09 -2.98
C LEU A 14 19.84 48.83 -3.85
N ALA A 15 20.76 48.66 -4.79
CA ALA A 15 20.86 47.48 -5.62
C ALA A 15 21.07 46.21 -4.80
N LEU A 16 21.95 46.24 -3.80
CA LEU A 16 22.16 45.10 -2.88
C LEU A 16 20.90 44.80 -2.08
N LEU A 17 20.20 45.81 -1.55
CA LEU A 17 18.95 45.60 -0.81
C LEU A 17 17.89 44.94 -1.68
N VAL A 18 17.69 45.42 -2.90
CA VAL A 18 16.73 44.87 -3.86
C VAL A 18 17.11 43.42 -4.21
N SER A 19 18.40 43.16 -4.44
CA SER A 19 18.88 41.81 -4.72
C SER A 19 18.61 40.83 -3.56
N VAL A 20 18.85 41.22 -2.32
CA VAL A 20 18.58 40.41 -1.14
C VAL A 20 17.08 40.11 -1.00
N ILE A 21 16.24 41.12 -1.21
CA ILE A 21 14.79 40.97 -1.17
C ILE A 21 14.34 40.00 -2.29
N ALA A 22 14.83 40.19 -3.51
CA ALA A 22 14.48 39.31 -4.64
C ALA A 22 14.88 37.85 -4.39
N VAL A 23 16.11 37.62 -3.91
CA VAL A 23 16.56 36.27 -3.52
C VAL A 23 15.68 35.68 -2.42
N GLY A 24 15.34 36.48 -1.39
CA GLY A 24 14.46 36.04 -0.31
C GLY A 24 13.05 35.58 -0.82
N ILE A 25 12.43 36.41 -1.65
CA ILE A 25 11.12 36.09 -2.24
C ILE A 25 11.20 34.84 -3.12
N THR A 26 12.24 34.75 -3.96
CA THR A 26 12.42 33.57 -4.84
C THR A 26 12.60 32.29 -4.01
N THR A 27 13.41 32.35 -2.94
CA THR A 27 13.63 31.19 -2.07
C THR A 27 12.33 30.74 -1.41
N VAL A 28 11.54 31.66 -0.87
CA VAL A 28 10.24 31.33 -0.26
C VAL A 28 9.30 30.73 -1.30
N ALA A 29 9.21 31.32 -2.50
CA ALA A 29 8.37 30.82 -3.58
C ALA A 29 8.74 29.38 -3.99
N VAL A 30 10.03 29.07 -4.11
CA VAL A 30 10.53 27.72 -4.42
C VAL A 30 10.14 26.73 -3.31
N ILE A 31 10.35 27.08 -2.04
CA ILE A 31 10.00 26.20 -0.92
C ILE A 31 8.50 25.92 -0.88
N VAL A 32 7.67 26.95 -1.05
CA VAL A 32 6.21 26.80 -1.05
C VAL A 32 5.76 25.94 -2.24
N SER A 33 6.29 26.21 -3.43
CA SER A 33 5.97 25.43 -4.63
C SER A 33 6.36 23.97 -4.48
N TYR A 34 7.55 23.69 -3.97
CA TYR A 34 8.03 22.34 -3.72
C TYR A 34 7.13 21.58 -2.72
N ARG A 35 6.82 22.20 -1.58
CA ARG A 35 5.92 21.59 -0.58
C ARG A 35 4.52 21.32 -1.15
N SER A 36 3.99 22.28 -1.89
CA SER A 36 2.67 22.11 -2.53
C SER A 36 2.67 20.97 -3.52
N HIS A 37 3.74 20.82 -4.31
CA HIS A 37 3.90 19.74 -5.27
C HIS A 37 3.97 18.38 -4.57
N CYS A 38 4.83 18.22 -3.57
CA CYS A 38 4.95 16.98 -2.79
C CYS A 38 3.61 16.59 -2.14
N THR A 39 2.86 17.56 -1.56
CA THR A 39 1.55 17.28 -0.96
C THR A 39 0.52 16.85 -2.01
N ALA A 40 0.55 17.45 -3.20
CA ALA A 40 -0.35 17.09 -4.28
C ALA A 40 -0.07 15.69 -4.82
N GLU A 41 1.21 15.34 -4.98
CA GLU A 41 1.63 13.99 -5.40
C GLU A 41 1.26 12.93 -4.35
N ASP A 42 1.55 13.16 -3.07
CA ASP A 42 1.18 12.25 -1.99
C ASP A 42 -0.34 11.97 -2.00
N ARG A 43 -1.15 13.02 -2.12
CA ARG A 43 -2.61 12.86 -2.21
C ARG A 43 -3.03 12.09 -3.47
N TYR A 44 -2.41 12.39 -4.62
CA TYR A 44 -2.71 11.71 -5.88
C TYR A 44 -2.45 10.21 -5.79
N TYR A 45 -1.27 9.80 -5.28
CA TYR A 45 -0.95 8.39 -5.13
C TYR A 45 -1.85 7.68 -4.12
N LYS A 46 -2.15 8.30 -2.99
CA LYS A 46 -3.09 7.76 -1.99
C LYS A 46 -4.49 7.54 -2.55
N GLU A 47 -5.01 8.51 -3.32
CA GLU A 47 -6.30 8.37 -3.99
C GLU A 47 -6.26 7.27 -5.06
N MET A 48 -5.18 7.18 -5.82
CA MET A 48 -5.00 6.18 -6.86
C MET A 48 -5.01 4.76 -6.29
N VAL A 49 -4.18 4.46 -5.29
CA VAL A 49 -4.12 3.12 -4.69
C VAL A 49 -5.42 2.74 -3.99
N SER A 50 -6.10 3.69 -3.35
CA SER A 50 -7.41 3.45 -2.76
C SER A 50 -8.47 3.12 -3.81
N ARG A 51 -8.45 3.76 -4.97
CA ARG A 51 -9.35 3.44 -6.10
C ARG A 51 -9.04 2.06 -6.67
N ILE A 52 -7.78 1.70 -6.80
CA ILE A 52 -7.36 0.37 -7.26
C ILE A 52 -7.86 -0.70 -6.31
N ALA A 53 -7.64 -0.54 -5.01
CA ALA A 53 -8.12 -1.47 -3.99
C ALA A 53 -9.64 -1.65 -4.03
N ASN A 54 -10.39 -0.55 -4.12
CA ASN A 54 -11.85 -0.58 -4.24
C ASN A 54 -12.31 -1.26 -5.54
N THR A 55 -11.63 -0.99 -6.67
CA THR A 55 -11.94 -1.64 -7.95
C THR A 55 -11.68 -3.14 -7.86
N ALA A 56 -10.55 -3.54 -7.30
CA ALA A 56 -10.21 -4.95 -7.09
C ALA A 56 -11.27 -5.63 -6.23
N ALA A 57 -11.60 -5.07 -5.08
CA ALA A 57 -12.62 -5.60 -4.18
C ALA A 57 -13.99 -5.75 -4.86
N SER A 58 -14.39 -4.76 -5.68
CA SER A 58 -15.69 -4.81 -6.40
C SER A 58 -15.75 -5.85 -7.52
N GLN A 59 -14.61 -6.29 -8.03
CA GLN A 59 -14.53 -7.29 -9.10
C GLN A 59 -14.44 -8.72 -8.58
N LEU A 60 -13.93 -8.92 -7.35
CA LEU A 60 -13.81 -10.26 -6.78
C LEU A 60 -15.19 -10.85 -6.44
N GLU A 61 -15.36 -12.14 -6.73
CA GLU A 61 -16.58 -12.88 -6.38
C GLU A 61 -16.61 -13.12 -4.86
N LYS A 62 -17.54 -12.45 -4.18
CA LYS A 62 -17.67 -12.46 -2.72
C LYS A 62 -17.77 -13.87 -2.15
N ASP A 63 -18.60 -14.72 -2.72
CA ASP A 63 -18.83 -16.10 -2.23
C ASP A 63 -17.53 -16.92 -2.26
N ARG A 64 -16.70 -16.76 -3.30
CA ARG A 64 -15.40 -17.44 -3.39
C ARG A 64 -14.41 -16.92 -2.35
N VAL A 65 -14.38 -15.59 -2.15
CA VAL A 65 -13.53 -14.97 -1.12
C VAL A 65 -13.91 -15.49 0.27
N GLU A 66 -15.20 -15.57 0.59
CA GLU A 66 -15.68 -16.05 1.88
C GLU A 66 -15.28 -17.52 2.14
N LEU A 67 -15.41 -18.39 1.14
CA LEU A 67 -14.97 -19.78 1.25
C LEU A 67 -13.46 -19.90 1.52
N LEU A 68 -12.65 -19.07 0.86
CA LEU A 68 -11.19 -19.06 1.08
C LEU A 68 -10.83 -18.49 2.46
N VAL A 69 -11.54 -17.46 2.93
CA VAL A 69 -11.34 -16.88 4.28
C VAL A 69 -11.68 -17.91 5.36
N GLU A 70 -12.80 -18.62 5.22
CA GLU A 70 -13.17 -19.70 6.15
C GLU A 70 -12.11 -20.81 6.16
N ALA A 71 -11.65 -21.21 4.98
CA ALA A 71 -10.63 -22.23 4.82
C ALA A 71 -9.28 -21.84 5.45
N ALA A 72 -8.90 -20.56 5.38
CA ALA A 72 -7.65 -20.06 5.96
C ALA A 72 -7.61 -20.12 7.49
N SER A 73 -8.75 -20.31 8.14
CA SER A 73 -8.86 -20.53 9.59
C SER A 73 -8.48 -21.96 10.02
N ASP A 74 -8.27 -22.89 9.07
CA ASP A 74 -7.94 -24.29 9.38
C ASP A 74 -6.50 -24.41 9.88
N GLU A 75 -6.30 -24.84 11.13
CA GLU A 75 -4.99 -24.98 11.77
C GLU A 75 -4.04 -25.91 10.99
N LYS A 76 -4.56 -26.95 10.36
CA LYS A 76 -3.74 -27.87 9.57
C LYS A 76 -3.19 -27.19 8.33
N LEU A 77 -3.99 -26.36 7.67
CA LEU A 77 -3.55 -25.56 6.54
C LEU A 77 -2.45 -24.59 6.97
N GLN A 78 -2.65 -23.85 8.06
CA GLN A 78 -1.66 -22.91 8.58
C GLN A 78 -0.32 -23.60 8.89
N GLN A 79 -0.36 -24.82 9.46
CA GLN A 79 0.85 -25.61 9.69
C GLN A 79 1.55 -26.05 8.40
N LEU A 80 0.82 -26.32 7.32
CA LEU A 80 1.40 -26.63 6.01
C LEU A 80 2.06 -25.40 5.39
N SER A 81 1.40 -24.26 5.47
CA SER A 81 1.90 -22.98 4.99
C SER A 81 3.17 -22.53 5.71
N LEU A 82 3.21 -22.69 7.04
CA LEU A 82 4.39 -22.38 7.85
C LEU A 82 5.62 -23.23 7.47
N LYS A 83 5.41 -24.43 6.93
CA LYS A 83 6.49 -25.29 6.42
C LYS A 83 6.95 -24.90 5.02
N GLY A 84 6.25 -24.00 4.33
CA GLY A 84 6.52 -23.62 2.95
C GLY A 84 6.26 -24.74 1.93
N ASP A 85 5.50 -25.77 2.29
CA ASP A 85 5.20 -26.92 1.42
C ASP A 85 4.02 -26.58 0.50
N GLY A 86 4.32 -25.91 -0.61
CA GLY A 86 3.31 -25.52 -1.59
C GLY A 86 2.54 -26.70 -2.18
N ALA A 87 3.20 -27.86 -2.39
CA ALA A 87 2.52 -29.04 -2.91
C ALA A 87 1.51 -29.62 -1.91
N ALA A 88 1.83 -29.59 -0.61
CA ALA A 88 0.89 -30.01 0.43
C ALA A 88 -0.30 -29.04 0.58
N VAL A 89 -0.06 -27.74 0.46
CA VAL A 89 -1.15 -26.73 0.47
C VAL A 89 -2.05 -26.91 -0.76
N GLU A 90 -1.47 -27.09 -1.94
CA GLU A 90 -2.22 -27.33 -3.18
C GLU A 90 -3.08 -28.60 -3.07
N ASN A 91 -2.52 -29.71 -2.61
CA ASN A 91 -3.26 -30.95 -2.37
C ASN A 91 -4.36 -30.80 -1.32
N TRP A 92 -4.13 -29.97 -0.29
CA TRP A 92 -5.14 -29.66 0.71
C TRP A 92 -6.32 -28.89 0.09
N LEU A 93 -6.03 -27.85 -0.72
CA LEU A 93 -7.04 -27.09 -1.47
C LEU A 93 -7.83 -27.97 -2.42
N MET A 94 -7.17 -28.86 -3.17
CA MET A 94 -7.83 -29.83 -4.05
C MET A 94 -8.72 -30.78 -3.26
N GLY A 95 -8.25 -31.29 -2.13
CA GLY A 95 -9.03 -32.16 -1.26
C GLY A 95 -10.27 -31.51 -0.65
N LYS A 96 -10.27 -30.19 -0.52
CA LYS A 96 -11.42 -29.39 -0.07
C LYS A 96 -12.30 -28.89 -1.23
N GLY A 97 -11.87 -29.07 -2.48
CA GLY A 97 -12.57 -28.55 -3.66
C GLY A 97 -12.45 -27.03 -3.84
N LEU A 98 -11.45 -26.41 -3.21
CA LEU A 98 -11.25 -24.94 -3.18
C LEU A 98 -10.14 -24.46 -4.14
N TYR A 99 -9.43 -25.37 -4.79
CA TYR A 99 -8.30 -25.02 -5.64
C TYR A 99 -8.69 -24.14 -6.83
N ASP A 100 -9.84 -24.43 -7.45
CA ASP A 100 -10.35 -23.67 -8.58
C ASP A 100 -10.77 -22.26 -8.15
N ASP A 101 -11.33 -22.10 -6.96
CA ASP A 101 -11.70 -20.81 -6.39
C ASP A 101 -10.46 -19.99 -6.07
N TYR A 102 -9.45 -20.60 -5.42
CA TYR A 102 -8.17 -19.98 -5.16
C TYR A 102 -7.51 -19.48 -6.46
N LYS A 103 -7.46 -20.36 -7.47
CA LYS A 103 -6.86 -20.03 -8.76
C LYS A 103 -7.61 -18.90 -9.46
N ALA A 104 -8.93 -18.91 -9.46
CA ALA A 104 -9.74 -17.86 -10.07
C ALA A 104 -9.47 -16.49 -9.43
N ILE A 105 -9.46 -16.40 -8.10
CA ILE A 105 -9.15 -15.16 -7.38
C ILE A 105 -7.72 -14.73 -7.65
N ARG A 106 -6.75 -15.65 -7.63
CA ARG A 106 -5.36 -15.37 -7.95
C ARG A 106 -5.17 -14.78 -9.35
N ASP A 107 -5.74 -15.43 -10.36
CA ASP A 107 -5.63 -15.02 -11.76
C ASP A 107 -6.30 -13.64 -11.96
N GLN A 108 -7.38 -13.37 -11.25
CA GLN A 108 -8.06 -12.08 -11.28
C GLN A 108 -7.23 -10.97 -10.64
N LEU A 109 -6.64 -11.20 -9.46
CA LEU A 109 -5.73 -10.25 -8.83
C LEU A 109 -4.50 -9.99 -9.69
N GLU A 110 -3.91 -11.03 -10.30
CA GLU A 110 -2.78 -10.87 -11.21
C GLU A 110 -3.15 -10.04 -12.45
N SER A 111 -4.34 -10.23 -13.00
CA SER A 111 -4.84 -9.42 -14.12
C SER A 111 -4.96 -7.94 -13.74
N ILE A 112 -5.47 -7.66 -12.54
CA ILE A 112 -5.57 -6.29 -12.02
C ILE A 112 -4.17 -5.70 -11.78
N ARG A 113 -3.28 -6.46 -11.15
CA ARG A 113 -1.90 -6.06 -10.88
C ARG A 113 -1.17 -5.64 -12.17
N ALA A 114 -1.22 -6.51 -13.17
CA ALA A 114 -0.58 -6.27 -14.46
C ALA A 114 -1.25 -5.12 -15.24
N GLY A 115 -2.60 -5.04 -15.22
CA GLY A 115 -3.34 -4.00 -15.94
C GLY A 115 -3.21 -2.60 -15.35
N MET A 116 -2.97 -2.51 -14.05
CA MET A 116 -2.80 -1.23 -13.33
C MET A 116 -1.31 -0.87 -13.09
N GLU A 117 -0.37 -1.72 -13.54
CA GLU A 117 1.08 -1.54 -13.37
C GLU A 117 1.48 -1.32 -11.90
N ILE A 118 0.77 -1.97 -10.97
CA ILE A 118 1.10 -1.91 -9.54
C ILE A 118 2.08 -3.00 -9.16
N LYS A 119 2.86 -2.76 -8.11
CA LYS A 119 3.89 -3.69 -7.66
C LYS A 119 3.26 -4.95 -7.08
N ASP A 120 2.40 -4.77 -6.09
CA ASP A 120 1.80 -5.86 -5.34
C ASP A 120 0.29 -5.61 -5.13
N ILE A 121 -0.48 -6.67 -5.13
CA ILE A 121 -1.89 -6.72 -4.73
C ILE A 121 -2.13 -8.08 -4.09
N TYR A 122 -2.72 -8.10 -2.92
CA TYR A 122 -2.98 -9.35 -2.22
C TYR A 122 -4.26 -9.27 -1.40
N LEU A 123 -4.80 -10.43 -1.08
CA LEU A 123 -5.95 -10.61 -0.21
C LEU A 123 -5.49 -11.24 1.10
N GLN A 124 -5.87 -10.64 2.21
CA GLN A 124 -5.62 -11.17 3.55
C GLN A 124 -6.86 -11.04 4.43
N THR A 125 -6.92 -11.85 5.46
CA THR A 125 -7.94 -11.75 6.50
C THR A 125 -7.31 -11.58 7.87
N GLN A 126 -8.10 -11.15 8.85
CA GLN A 126 -7.64 -11.01 10.23
C GLN A 126 -8.42 -12.00 11.11
N ILE A 127 -7.69 -12.89 11.78
CA ILE A 127 -8.22 -13.90 12.69
C ILE A 127 -7.50 -13.70 14.03
N ASP A 128 -8.24 -13.43 15.10
CA ASP A 128 -7.69 -13.28 16.46
C ASP A 128 -6.47 -12.36 16.55
N GLN A 129 -6.51 -11.20 15.89
CA GLN A 129 -5.43 -10.22 15.80
C GLN A 129 -4.18 -10.67 14.99
N THR A 130 -4.28 -11.76 14.27
CA THR A 130 -3.23 -12.22 13.36
C THR A 130 -3.71 -12.03 11.92
N SER A 131 -2.91 -11.38 11.10
CA SER A 131 -3.17 -11.29 9.67
C SER A 131 -2.80 -12.62 9.01
N ILE A 132 -3.68 -13.14 8.16
CA ILE A 132 -3.47 -14.40 7.44
C ILE A 132 -3.60 -14.14 5.95
N ALA A 133 -2.58 -14.52 5.20
CA ALA A 133 -2.57 -14.40 3.75
C ALA A 133 -3.59 -15.36 3.13
N ILE A 134 -4.43 -14.84 2.24
CA ILE A 134 -5.41 -15.64 1.49
C ILE A 134 -4.89 -15.87 0.06
N VAL A 135 -4.63 -14.81 -0.68
CA VAL A 135 -4.10 -14.90 -2.04
C VAL A 135 -3.11 -13.78 -2.27
N ASP A 136 -1.91 -14.16 -2.68
CA ASP A 136 -0.91 -13.27 -3.24
C ASP A 136 -0.54 -13.81 -4.63
N PRO A 137 -0.81 -13.08 -5.71
CA PRO A 137 -0.50 -13.57 -7.06
C PRO A 137 0.99 -13.67 -7.35
N VAL A 138 1.84 -12.94 -6.64
CA VAL A 138 3.30 -12.95 -6.80
C VAL A 138 3.92 -14.13 -6.05
N GLU A 139 3.35 -14.48 -4.91
CA GLU A 139 3.84 -15.57 -4.07
C GLU A 139 3.35 -16.94 -4.56
N SER A 140 3.98 -17.98 -4.07
CA SER A 140 3.54 -19.34 -4.33
C SER A 140 2.28 -19.70 -3.54
N VAL A 141 1.58 -20.78 -3.93
CA VAL A 141 0.41 -21.29 -3.20
C VAL A 141 0.71 -21.62 -1.74
N SER A 142 1.98 -21.79 -1.36
CA SER A 142 2.39 -21.99 0.03
C SER A 142 2.10 -20.81 0.96
N SER A 143 1.86 -19.63 0.41
CA SER A 143 1.46 -18.45 1.19
C SER A 143 0.00 -18.50 1.65
N PHE A 144 -0.86 -19.32 1.05
CA PHE A 144 -2.26 -19.47 1.47
C PHE A 144 -2.36 -20.01 2.89
N GLY A 145 -3.00 -19.25 3.78
CA GLY A 145 -3.11 -19.58 5.21
C GLY A 145 -1.85 -19.23 6.03
N TYR A 146 -0.86 -18.54 5.44
CA TYR A 146 0.35 -18.14 6.16
C TYR A 146 0.05 -16.96 7.08
N PRO A 147 0.39 -17.05 8.39
CA PRO A 147 0.27 -15.92 9.30
C PRO A 147 1.33 -14.87 8.98
N THR A 148 0.88 -13.68 8.66
CA THR A 148 1.75 -12.51 8.42
C THR A 148 1.85 -11.65 9.66
N GLU A 149 2.87 -10.78 9.71
CA GLU A 149 2.95 -9.78 10.77
C GLU A 149 1.73 -8.86 10.71
N ASN A 150 1.19 -8.59 11.90
CA ASN A 150 0.04 -7.70 12.03
C ASN A 150 0.48 -6.27 11.71
N GLU A 151 0.02 -5.69 10.63
CA GLU A 151 0.22 -4.28 10.38
C GLU A 151 -0.54 -3.48 11.45
N PRO A 152 0.14 -2.61 12.23
CA PRO A 152 -0.49 -1.89 13.34
C PRO A 152 -1.72 -1.09 12.93
N GLU A 153 -1.80 -0.76 11.66
CA GLU A 153 -2.87 -0.02 11.02
C GLU A 153 -4.18 -0.81 11.02
N PHE A 154 -4.13 -2.14 10.88
CA PHE A 154 -5.33 -2.98 10.90
C PHE A 154 -5.89 -3.20 12.32
N ALA A 155 -5.06 -3.17 13.36
CA ALA A 155 -5.51 -3.38 14.73
C ALA A 155 -6.49 -2.29 15.24
N GLN A 156 -6.56 -1.15 14.56
CA GLN A 156 -7.41 0.00 14.92
C GLN A 156 -8.77 0.00 14.19
N TYR A 157 -8.92 -0.83 13.16
CA TYR A 157 -10.10 -0.82 12.30
C TYR A 157 -11.05 -1.97 12.64
N ASN A 158 -12.21 -1.61 13.13
CA ASN A 158 -13.36 -2.49 13.15
C ASN A 158 -14.19 -2.26 11.87
N SER A 159 -15.06 -3.17 11.55
CA SER A 159 -15.77 -3.37 10.28
C SER A 159 -16.44 -2.15 9.60
N ASN A 160 -16.40 -0.96 10.16
CA ASN A 160 -17.11 0.22 9.65
C ASN A 160 -16.21 1.38 9.27
N ILE A 161 -14.90 1.25 9.32
CA ILE A 161 -13.97 2.36 9.08
C ILE A 161 -13.09 2.02 7.88
N ARG A 162 -13.15 2.87 6.86
CA ARG A 162 -12.26 2.77 5.71
C ARG A 162 -10.83 3.02 6.14
N ILE A 163 -9.95 2.09 5.82
CA ILE A 163 -8.51 2.21 6.11
C ILE A 163 -7.91 3.25 5.16
N PRO A 164 -7.30 4.33 5.67
CA PRO A 164 -6.68 5.33 4.80
C PRO A 164 -5.45 4.74 4.11
N ALA A 165 -5.18 5.18 2.89
CA ALA A 165 -3.94 4.83 2.21
C ALA A 165 -2.74 5.37 2.97
N THR A 166 -1.71 4.53 3.09
CA THR A 166 -0.48 4.85 3.83
C THR A 166 0.71 5.00 2.88
N VAL A 167 1.70 5.77 3.32
CA VAL A 167 2.98 5.88 2.64
C VAL A 167 4.06 5.47 3.64
N SER A 168 4.85 4.49 3.26
CA SER A 168 5.97 3.99 4.06
C SER A 168 7.27 4.07 3.28
N ASP A 169 8.38 4.29 3.99
CA ASP A 169 9.74 4.18 3.48
C ASP A 169 10.38 2.96 4.12
N GLY A 170 10.67 1.96 3.33
CA GLY A 170 11.18 0.68 3.78
C GLY A 170 12.32 0.14 2.91
N GLU A 171 12.64 -1.12 3.07
CA GLU A 171 13.70 -1.81 2.34
C GLU A 171 13.55 -1.71 0.82
N TYR A 172 12.32 -1.57 0.34
CA TYR A 172 11.98 -1.45 -1.10
C TYR A 172 11.81 0.00 -1.56
N GLY A 173 12.19 0.99 -0.73
CA GLY A 173 11.98 2.42 -0.98
C GLY A 173 10.59 2.91 -0.55
N TRP A 174 10.14 4.01 -1.15
CA TRP A 174 8.83 4.58 -0.85
C TRP A 174 7.71 3.75 -1.46
N LEU A 175 6.80 3.26 -0.60
CA LEU A 175 5.61 2.50 -0.97
C LEU A 175 4.36 3.28 -0.60
N CYS A 176 3.35 3.26 -1.47
CA CYS A 176 2.02 3.76 -1.18
C CYS A 176 1.04 2.60 -1.22
N SER A 177 0.41 2.29 -0.09
CA SER A 177 -0.52 1.18 0.08
C SER A 177 -1.95 1.69 0.20
N GLY A 178 -2.86 1.06 -0.53
CA GLY A 178 -4.30 1.31 -0.44
C GLY A 178 -5.03 0.05 -0.01
N TYR A 179 -6.10 0.23 0.75
CA TYR A 179 -6.84 -0.86 1.39
C TYR A 179 -8.32 -0.77 1.05
N GLU A 180 -8.95 -1.92 0.90
CA GLU A 180 -10.40 -2.05 0.86
C GLU A 180 -10.82 -3.28 1.67
N VAL A 181 -11.94 -3.19 2.34
CA VAL A 181 -12.41 -4.22 3.27
C VAL A 181 -13.64 -4.91 2.70
N PHE A 182 -13.60 -6.25 2.66
CA PHE A 182 -14.78 -7.06 2.40
C PHE A 182 -15.57 -7.24 3.69
N TYR A 183 -16.84 -6.86 3.67
CA TYR A 183 -17.73 -7.05 4.81
C TYR A 183 -18.61 -8.29 4.60
N ASN A 184 -18.75 -9.10 5.66
CA ASN A 184 -19.90 -9.96 5.81
C ASN A 184 -21.05 -9.12 6.33
N GLU A 185 -22.13 -9.01 5.56
CA GLU A 185 -23.40 -8.47 6.03
C GLU A 185 -24.14 -9.50 6.91
#